data_f99a2dc464346c743a9206fc36b5d281
#
_entry.id   f99a2dc464346c743a9206fc36b5d281
#
_cell.length_a   1.000
_cell.length_b   1.000
_cell.length_c   1.000
_cell.angle_alpha   90.00
_cell.angle_beta   90.00
_cell.angle_gamma   90.00
#
_symmetry.space_group_name_H-M   'P 1'
#
loop_
_entity.id
_entity.type
_entity.pdbx_description
1 polymer ?
#
loop_
_entity_poly.entity_id
_entity_poly.type
_entity_poly.pdbx_seq_one_letter_code
_entity_poly.pdbx_strand_id
1 'polypeptide(L)'
;MICGIDPGAKGAIALLYNDSTAFIYDMPMLGKEVNGAEVASIFKEFSPESIWIEQVNSFGMGRTSAYNFGQGVGILKGVMAALEVPYTLVTPQKWKKHFGLSKEKDYSRLLATRLCPNMADQFA
;
A
#
# COMPACT_ATOMS: atom_id res chain seq x y z
N MET A 1 -3.11 1.46 -15.11
CA MET A 1 -2.26 1.57 -13.91
C MET A 1 -2.98 0.97 -12.72
N ILE A 2 -2.26 0.21 -11.91
CA ILE A 2 -2.77 -0.45 -10.71
C ILE A 2 -2.06 0.16 -9.50
N CYS A 3 -2.79 0.37 -8.42
CA CYS A 3 -2.22 0.87 -7.17
C CYS A 3 -2.27 -0.21 -6.10
N GLY A 4 -1.15 -0.39 -5.40
CA GLY A 4 -1.07 -1.24 -4.21
C GLY A 4 -0.73 -0.40 -2.99
N ILE A 5 -1.39 -0.67 -1.87
CA ILE A 5 -1.18 0.09 -0.64
C ILE A 5 -0.86 -0.86 0.51
N ASP A 6 0.28 -0.61 1.14
CA ASP A 6 0.62 -1.18 2.45
C ASP A 6 0.24 -0.12 3.49
N PRO A 7 -0.89 -0.33 4.23
CA PRO A 7 -1.38 0.68 5.15
C PRO A 7 -0.61 0.61 6.46
N GLY A 8 0.03 1.66 6.81
CA GLY A 8 0.78 1.78 8.06
C GLY A 8 1.65 3.01 7.99
N ALA A 9 2.14 3.50 9.13
CA ALA A 9 2.99 4.68 9.16
C ALA A 9 4.29 4.48 8.37
N LYS A 10 4.76 3.25 8.29
CA LYS A 10 5.97 2.86 7.53
C LYS A 10 5.62 2.11 6.24
N GLY A 11 4.38 2.19 5.82
CA GLY A 11 3.92 1.59 4.59
C GLY A 11 4.21 2.43 3.37
N ALA A 12 3.54 2.10 2.27
CA ALA A 12 3.79 2.74 1.00
C ALA A 12 2.58 2.69 0.07
N ILE A 13 2.57 3.59 -0.88
CA ILE A 13 1.64 3.59 -2.01
C ILE A 13 2.45 3.34 -3.27
N ALA A 14 2.19 2.25 -3.95
CA ALA A 14 2.87 1.88 -5.19
C ALA A 14 1.91 1.98 -6.37
N LEU A 15 2.35 2.66 -7.41
CA LEU A 15 1.59 2.85 -8.65
C LEU A 15 2.33 2.10 -9.76
N LEU A 16 1.74 1.02 -10.24
CA LEU A 16 2.36 0.11 -11.20
C LEU A 16 1.76 0.31 -12.58
N TYR A 17 2.62 0.60 -13.55
CA TYR A 17 2.26 0.71 -14.96
C TYR A 17 2.36 -0.63 -15.68
N ASN A 18 1.73 -0.72 -16.85
CA ASN A 18 1.71 -1.94 -17.68
C ASN A 18 3.09 -2.36 -18.18
N ASP A 19 4.03 -1.43 -18.28
CA ASP A 19 5.41 -1.70 -18.72
C ASP A 19 6.32 -2.12 -17.56
N SER A 20 5.75 -2.44 -16.39
CA SER A 20 6.47 -2.85 -15.17
C SER A 20 7.31 -1.73 -14.54
N THR A 21 7.08 -0.47 -14.89
CA THR A 21 7.59 0.67 -14.12
C THR A 21 6.63 1.01 -13.00
N ALA A 22 7.14 1.60 -11.94
CA ALA A 22 6.33 1.96 -10.78
C ALA A 22 6.81 3.29 -10.18
N PHE A 23 5.86 4.02 -9.59
CA PHE A 23 6.16 5.10 -8.66
C PHE A 23 5.82 4.61 -7.26
N ILE A 24 6.75 4.82 -6.32
CA ILE A 24 6.57 4.40 -4.93
C ILE A 24 6.67 5.62 -4.05
N TYR A 25 5.62 5.84 -3.26
CA TYR A 25 5.57 6.88 -2.25
C TYR A 25 5.56 6.22 -0.87
N ASP A 26 6.40 6.71 0.02
CA ASP A 26 6.22 6.41 1.44
C ASP A 26 4.86 6.92 1.88
N MET A 27 4.23 6.24 2.84
CA MET A 27 2.92 6.67 3.32
C MET A 27 2.99 8.14 3.76
N PRO A 28 2.19 9.04 3.13
CA PRO A 28 2.17 10.44 3.53
C PRO A 28 1.66 10.60 4.96
N MET A 29 2.42 11.26 5.80
CA MET A 29 2.12 11.41 7.23
C MET A 29 2.11 12.86 7.67
N LEU A 30 1.21 13.19 8.61
CA LEU A 30 1.24 14.39 9.43
C LEU A 30 1.46 13.93 10.87
N GLY A 31 2.71 13.95 11.34
CA GLY A 31 3.06 13.36 12.62
C GLY A 31 2.74 11.86 12.62
N LYS A 32 1.83 11.44 13.51
CA LYS A 32 1.41 10.03 13.62
C LYS A 32 0.14 9.71 12.84
N GLU A 33 -0.39 10.67 12.11
CA GLU A 33 -1.63 10.53 11.37
C GLU A 33 -1.35 10.50 9.87
N VAL A 34 -2.07 9.65 9.14
CA VAL A 34 -1.98 9.63 7.67
C VAL A 34 -2.48 10.96 7.11
N ASN A 35 -1.70 11.54 6.20
CA ASN A 35 -2.07 12.79 5.54
C ASN A 35 -3.04 12.50 4.38
N GLY A 36 -4.34 12.54 4.69
CA GLY A 36 -5.38 12.23 3.72
C GLY A 36 -5.39 13.19 2.52
N ALA A 37 -5.06 14.45 2.74
CA ALA A 37 -5.01 15.44 1.65
C ALA A 37 -3.94 15.09 0.62
N GLU A 38 -2.76 14.68 1.09
CA GLU A 38 -1.66 14.29 0.20
C GLU A 38 -1.97 12.97 -0.53
N VAL A 39 -2.58 12.01 0.17
CA VAL A 39 -3.06 10.78 -0.46
C VAL A 39 -4.08 11.09 -1.56
N ALA A 40 -5.03 11.99 -1.29
CA ALA A 40 -6.01 12.41 -2.28
C ALA A 40 -5.35 13.04 -3.50
N SER A 41 -4.31 13.85 -3.29
CA SER A 41 -3.55 14.47 -4.38
C SER A 41 -2.89 13.43 -5.29
N ILE A 42 -2.31 12.38 -4.70
CA ILE A 42 -1.71 11.27 -5.45
C ILE A 42 -2.76 10.59 -6.33
N PHE A 43 -3.92 10.25 -5.78
CA PHE A 43 -4.97 9.57 -6.53
C PHE A 43 -5.58 10.44 -7.62
N LYS A 44 -5.66 11.75 -7.42
CA LYS A 44 -6.13 12.68 -8.45
C LYS A 44 -5.12 12.81 -9.59
N GLU A 45 -3.82 12.82 -9.26
CA GLU A 45 -2.77 12.95 -10.27
C GLU A 45 -2.66 11.71 -11.14
N PHE A 46 -2.66 10.52 -10.54
CA PHE A 46 -2.39 9.27 -11.25
C PHE A 46 -3.64 8.53 -11.71
N SER A 47 -4.79 8.77 -11.10
CA SER A 47 -6.08 8.14 -11.46
C SER A 47 -5.99 6.63 -11.69
N PRO A 48 -5.55 5.84 -10.71
CA PRO A 48 -5.41 4.40 -10.92
C PRO A 48 -6.76 3.72 -11.21
N GLU A 49 -6.74 2.73 -12.11
CA GLU A 49 -7.93 1.98 -12.50
C GLU A 49 -8.41 1.06 -11.38
N SER A 50 -7.49 0.51 -10.60
CA SER A 50 -7.81 -0.34 -9.47
C SER A 50 -6.84 -0.09 -8.33
N ILE A 51 -7.35 -0.20 -7.11
CA ILE A 51 -6.58 -0.03 -5.87
C ILE A 51 -6.72 -1.29 -5.03
N TRP A 52 -5.60 -1.81 -4.57
CA TRP A 52 -5.51 -2.96 -3.69
C TRP A 52 -4.87 -2.54 -2.38
N ILE A 53 -5.58 -2.79 -1.27
CA ILE A 53 -5.07 -2.46 0.07
C ILE A 53 -4.83 -3.76 0.82
N GLU A 54 -3.64 -3.91 1.41
CA GLU A 54 -3.37 -5.03 2.28
C GLU A 54 -4.25 -4.93 3.53
N GLN A 55 -5.01 -5.98 3.78
CA GLN A 55 -5.87 -6.08 4.95
C GLN A 55 -5.10 -6.76 6.08
N VAL A 56 -4.66 -5.96 7.05
CA VAL A 56 -3.93 -6.43 8.23
C VAL A 56 -4.81 -6.17 9.46
N ASN A 57 -4.85 -7.13 10.38
CA ASN A 57 -5.51 -6.92 11.66
C ASN A 57 -4.55 -6.27 12.66
N SER A 58 -5.10 -5.82 13.78
CA SER A 58 -4.33 -5.17 14.85
C SER A 58 -3.89 -6.11 15.96
N PHE A 59 -4.02 -7.42 15.78
CA PHE A 59 -3.61 -8.39 16.80
C PHE A 59 -2.12 -8.26 17.12
N GLY A 60 -1.80 -8.22 18.39
CA GLY A 60 -0.43 -8.07 18.87
C GLY A 60 0.07 -6.64 18.94
N MET A 61 -0.70 -5.66 18.45
CA MET A 61 -0.35 -4.25 18.58
C MET A 61 -0.77 -3.73 19.95
N GLY A 62 0.04 -2.80 20.51
CA GLY A 62 -0.38 -2.03 21.67
C GLY A 62 -1.57 -1.14 21.35
N ARG A 63 -2.23 -0.59 22.38
CA ARG A 63 -3.45 0.23 22.19
C ARG A 63 -3.22 1.43 21.30
N THR A 64 -2.16 2.19 21.55
CA THR A 64 -1.83 3.39 20.75
C THR A 64 -1.51 3.03 19.32
N SER A 65 -0.73 1.97 19.10
CA SER A 65 -0.39 1.50 17.76
C SER A 65 -1.62 1.01 16.99
N ALA A 66 -2.49 0.26 17.68
CA ALA A 66 -3.74 -0.22 17.05
C ALA A 66 -4.67 0.93 16.67
N TYR A 67 -4.80 1.93 17.55
CA TYR A 67 -5.60 3.12 17.27
C TYR A 67 -5.06 3.88 16.05
N ASN A 68 -3.76 4.17 16.05
CA ASN A 68 -3.13 4.90 14.94
C ASN A 68 -3.22 4.12 13.62
N PHE A 69 -3.02 2.81 13.67
CA PHE A 69 -3.15 1.96 12.51
C PHE A 69 -4.59 1.97 11.96
N GLY A 70 -5.57 1.77 12.82
CA GLY A 70 -6.98 1.80 12.42
C GLY A 70 -7.42 3.14 11.87
N GLN A 71 -6.96 4.24 12.49
CA GLN A 71 -7.21 5.59 12.01
C GLN A 71 -6.64 5.78 10.60
N GLY A 72 -5.40 5.33 10.37
CA GLY A 72 -4.76 5.43 9.05
C GLY A 72 -5.52 4.67 7.97
N VAL A 73 -5.93 3.43 8.27
CA VAL A 73 -6.75 2.64 7.35
C VAL A 73 -8.07 3.35 7.05
N GLY A 74 -8.71 3.91 8.08
CA GLY A 74 -9.96 4.65 7.93
C GLY A 74 -9.81 5.89 7.06
N ILE A 75 -8.70 6.63 7.21
CA ILE A 75 -8.40 7.80 6.38
C ILE A 75 -8.24 7.38 4.91
N LEU A 76 -7.49 6.32 4.63
CA LEU A 76 -7.33 5.80 3.27
C LEU A 76 -8.67 5.42 2.65
N LYS A 77 -9.48 4.67 3.36
CA LYS A 77 -10.82 4.27 2.90
C LYS A 77 -11.71 5.49 2.69
N GLY A 78 -11.65 6.47 3.59
CA GLY A 78 -12.42 7.71 3.48
C GLY A 78 -12.04 8.53 2.26
N VAL A 79 -10.75 8.65 1.98
CA VAL A 79 -10.26 9.35 0.78
C VAL A 79 -10.80 8.67 -0.48
N MET A 80 -10.68 7.35 -0.56
CA MET A 80 -11.16 6.61 -1.72
C MET A 80 -12.67 6.72 -1.88
N ALA A 81 -13.41 6.65 -0.78
CA ALA A 81 -14.86 6.85 -0.81
C ALA A 81 -15.24 8.24 -1.31
N ALA A 82 -14.56 9.28 -0.80
CA ALA A 82 -14.82 10.66 -1.20
C ALA A 82 -14.52 10.92 -2.68
N LEU A 83 -13.47 10.28 -3.20
CA LEU A 83 -13.08 10.39 -4.61
C LEU A 83 -13.83 9.40 -5.51
N GLU A 84 -14.69 8.59 -4.93
CA GLU A 84 -15.45 7.55 -5.65
C GLU A 84 -14.55 6.57 -6.39
N VAL A 85 -13.41 6.23 -5.80
CA VAL A 85 -12.46 5.27 -6.36
C VAL A 85 -12.69 3.92 -5.69
N PRO A 86 -13.03 2.86 -6.44
CA PRO A 86 -13.20 1.54 -5.86
C PRO A 86 -11.87 0.93 -5.43
N TYR A 87 -11.90 0.12 -4.37
CA TYR A 87 -10.73 -0.58 -3.90
C TYR A 87 -11.08 -2.00 -3.47
N THR A 88 -10.07 -2.86 -3.43
CA THR A 88 -10.19 -4.24 -2.98
C THR A 88 -9.24 -4.47 -1.81
N LEU A 89 -9.72 -5.14 -0.77
CA LEU A 89 -8.89 -5.56 0.35
C LEU A 89 -8.31 -6.93 0.05
N VAL A 90 -7.02 -7.13 0.35
CA VAL A 90 -6.35 -8.40 0.16
C VAL A 90 -5.50 -8.72 1.39
N THR A 91 -5.66 -9.93 1.94
CA THR A 91 -4.86 -10.34 3.09
C THR A 91 -3.43 -10.69 2.68
N PRO A 92 -2.45 -10.54 3.59
CA PRO A 92 -1.08 -10.97 3.31
C PRO A 92 -1.00 -12.44 2.89
N GLN A 93 -1.76 -13.30 3.54
CA GLN A 93 -1.79 -14.73 3.24
C GLN A 93 -2.24 -14.98 1.79
N LYS A 94 -3.25 -14.24 1.34
CA LYS A 94 -3.81 -14.42 0.00
C LYS A 94 -2.83 -14.03 -1.09
N TRP A 95 -2.24 -12.83 -1.01
CA TRP A 95 -1.32 -12.40 -2.07
C TRP A 95 0.01 -13.17 -2.03
N LYS A 96 0.51 -13.53 -0.84
CA LYS A 96 1.71 -14.35 -0.72
C LYS A 96 1.49 -15.75 -1.30
N LYS A 97 0.33 -16.35 -1.04
CA LYS A 97 -0.02 -17.66 -1.61
C LYS A 97 -0.10 -17.60 -3.14
N HIS A 98 -0.69 -16.54 -3.68
CA HIS A 98 -0.78 -16.34 -5.13
C HIS A 98 0.60 -16.36 -5.79
N PHE A 99 1.60 -15.77 -5.18
CA PHE A 99 2.97 -15.75 -5.69
C PHE A 99 3.86 -16.88 -5.18
N GLY A 100 3.35 -17.78 -4.35
CA GLY A 100 4.14 -18.85 -3.77
C GLY A 100 5.19 -18.37 -2.77
N LEU A 101 4.95 -17.25 -2.10
CA LEU A 101 5.91 -16.64 -1.18
C LEU A 101 5.73 -17.17 0.24
N SER A 102 6.86 -17.24 0.97
CA SER A 102 6.88 -17.50 2.41
C SER A 102 6.76 -16.19 3.19
N LYS A 103 6.82 -16.29 4.52
CA LYS A 103 6.76 -15.12 5.41
C LYS A 103 8.01 -14.23 5.35
N GLU A 104 9.09 -14.72 4.72
CA GLU A 104 10.34 -13.97 4.68
C GLU A 104 10.25 -12.79 3.70
N LYS A 105 10.63 -11.61 4.21
CA LYS A 105 10.58 -10.36 3.43
C LYS A 105 11.48 -10.37 2.20
N ASP A 106 12.59 -11.10 2.27
CA ASP A 106 13.56 -11.16 1.17
C ASP A 106 12.98 -11.76 -0.10
N TYR A 107 12.09 -12.76 0.03
CA TYR A 107 11.43 -13.35 -1.13
C TYR A 107 10.49 -12.37 -1.81
N SER A 108 9.80 -11.52 -1.04
CA SER A 108 8.93 -10.48 -1.60
C SER A 108 9.76 -9.43 -2.36
N ARG A 109 10.92 -9.04 -1.83
CA ARG A 109 11.83 -8.10 -2.51
C ARG A 109 12.39 -8.70 -3.80
N LEU A 110 12.78 -9.97 -3.77
CA LEU A 110 13.26 -10.68 -4.96
C LEU A 110 12.18 -10.74 -6.04
N LEU A 111 10.94 -11.03 -5.66
CA LEU A 111 9.83 -11.04 -6.61
C LEU A 111 9.60 -9.67 -7.20
N ALA A 112 9.56 -8.61 -6.37
CA ALA A 112 9.37 -7.23 -6.83
C ALA A 112 10.48 -6.83 -7.80
N THR A 113 11.75 -7.16 -7.48
CA THR A 113 12.89 -6.88 -8.37
C THR A 113 12.77 -7.62 -9.70
N ARG A 114 12.27 -8.85 -9.67
CA ARG A 114 12.07 -9.66 -10.88
C ARG A 114 10.95 -9.11 -11.76
N LEU A 115 9.86 -8.65 -11.14
CA LEU A 115 8.71 -8.08 -11.87
C LEU A 115 8.99 -6.69 -12.40
N CYS A 116 9.78 -5.89 -11.65
CA CYS A 116 10.11 -4.51 -12.00
C CYS A 116 11.63 -4.28 -11.87
N PRO A 117 12.44 -4.83 -12.80
CA PRO A 117 13.91 -4.77 -12.68
C PRO A 117 14.47 -3.34 -12.61
N ASN A 118 13.82 -2.40 -13.29
CA ASN A 118 14.27 -1.01 -13.32
C ASN A 118 14.06 -0.28 -12.00
N MET A 119 13.34 -0.90 -11.06
CA MET A 119 13.03 -0.34 -9.74
C MET A 119 13.80 -1.03 -8.62
N ALA A 120 14.77 -1.87 -8.94
CA ALA A 120 15.48 -2.71 -7.96
C ALA A 120 16.06 -1.90 -6.79
N ASP A 121 16.60 -0.70 -7.06
CA ASP A 121 17.17 0.16 -6.04
C ASP A 121 16.17 0.63 -5.00
N GLN A 122 14.89 0.72 -5.36
CA GLN A 122 13.82 1.16 -4.47
C GLN A 122 13.29 0.04 -3.57
N PHE A 123 13.62 -1.21 -3.89
CA PHE A 123 13.19 -2.37 -3.10
C PHE A 123 14.24 -2.84 -2.10
N ALA A 124 15.40 -2.20 -2.10
CA ALA A 124 16.52 -2.59 -1.24
C ALA A 124 16.29 -2.30 0.25
#